data_3761b11f05a574dc943345d3d0c8bc76
#
_entry.id   3761b11f05a574dc943345d3d0c8bc76
#
_cell.length_a   1.000
_cell.length_b   1.000
_cell.length_c   1.000
_cell.angle_alpha   90.00
_cell.angle_beta   90.00
_cell.angle_gamma   90.00
#
_symmetry.space_group_name_H-M   'P 1'
#
loop_
_entity.id
_entity.type
_entity.pdbx_description
1 polymer ?
#
loop_
_entity_poly.entity_id
_entity_poly.type
_entity_poly.pdbx_seq_one_letter_code
_entity_poly.pdbx_strand_id
1 'polypeptide(L)'
;MKLGINGLGRIGKLSLWHHVSRQFFSEIVVNLGRQVGSGLEDIAATIEKDSSYGRLSTYLHGHKGGRVIENLNEAAGTMTINGVPVTVLREARNPKDIKWQDNNVRMVVDTTGVFKDPTTDAGDPRGSVRGHLQAGAEKVMVSAPFKIKSKGIDMPDDAITTVMGINDDDYKPEQHSIVSAASCTTTCLSYMIKPLMDHFGADRMLTASMVTVHAATGSQKVLDAVPAAGVTDLRKNRSTLNNIILTTTGAAKALGLVIPEMKGIGFIAESVRIPTSTGSLIVLVLNLQDELENPIKRDLINSIYKDYAATTQYLKYSAGQNVSSDIIGTPEAATVIESTETHTRTASLKVNLDHLKSCNIDAGSGPHILEVPVTQAVIYGWYDNELGSYTNMLGDLTVSVAERMV
;
A
#
# COMPACT_ATOMS: atom_id res chain seq x y z
N MET A 1 -19.47 11.28 12.35
CA MET A 1 -19.68 10.02 11.59
C MET A 1 -18.97 8.88 12.28
N LYS A 2 -19.52 7.64 12.21
CA LYS A 2 -18.89 6.44 12.75
C LYS A 2 -18.10 5.71 11.65
N LEU A 3 -16.95 5.10 12.02
CA LEU A 3 -16.11 4.28 11.16
C LEU A 3 -16.26 2.81 11.50
N GLY A 4 -16.43 1.95 10.49
CA GLY A 4 -16.30 0.51 10.62
C GLY A 4 -14.88 0.04 10.26
N ILE A 5 -14.29 -0.85 11.04
CA ILE A 5 -13.04 -1.53 10.69
C ILE A 5 -13.32 -3.03 10.67
N ASN A 6 -13.22 -3.65 9.50
CA ASN A 6 -13.40 -5.10 9.37
C ASN A 6 -12.05 -5.82 9.42
N GLY A 7 -11.83 -6.58 10.49
CA GLY A 7 -10.58 -7.24 10.81
C GLY A 7 -9.71 -6.46 11.79
N LEU A 8 -9.07 -7.18 12.73
CA LEU A 8 -8.14 -6.62 13.71
C LEU A 8 -6.78 -7.35 13.62
N GLY A 9 -6.37 -7.68 12.38
CA GLY A 9 -5.02 -8.13 12.07
C GLY A 9 -4.01 -6.98 12.16
N ARG A 10 -2.82 -7.18 11.59
CA ARG A 10 -1.77 -6.14 11.60
C ARG A 10 -2.29 -4.77 11.13
N ILE A 11 -2.85 -4.72 9.93
CA ILE A 11 -3.32 -3.45 9.34
C ILE A 11 -4.54 -2.90 10.11
N GLY A 12 -5.50 -3.75 10.49
CA GLY A 12 -6.70 -3.27 11.21
C GLY A 12 -6.38 -2.70 12.59
N LYS A 13 -5.47 -3.33 13.35
CA LYS A 13 -5.02 -2.81 14.63
C LYS A 13 -4.33 -1.44 14.48
N LEU A 14 -3.41 -1.33 13.52
CA LEU A 14 -2.66 -0.09 13.29
C LEU A 14 -3.54 1.01 12.68
N SER A 15 -4.54 0.66 11.85
CA SER A 15 -5.57 1.60 11.41
C SER A 15 -6.39 2.14 12.60
N LEU A 16 -6.76 1.27 13.54
CA LEU A 16 -7.43 1.70 14.76
C LEU A 16 -6.55 2.68 15.55
N TRP A 17 -5.23 2.40 15.71
CA TRP A 17 -4.29 3.32 16.37
C TRP A 17 -4.29 4.70 15.71
N HIS A 18 -4.20 4.75 14.38
CA HIS A 18 -4.25 6.00 13.62
C HIS A 18 -5.57 6.75 13.81
N HIS A 19 -6.70 6.06 13.76
CA HIS A 19 -8.01 6.73 13.86
C HIS A 19 -8.31 7.22 15.28
N VAL A 20 -7.92 6.50 16.33
CA VAL A 20 -8.04 7.00 17.71
C VAL A 20 -7.04 8.14 18.01
N SER A 21 -5.93 8.20 17.29
CA SER A 21 -4.99 9.34 17.36
C SER A 21 -5.56 10.58 16.66
N ARG A 22 -6.14 10.42 15.46
CA ARG A 22 -6.72 11.52 14.67
C ARG A 22 -8.00 12.10 15.28
N GLN A 23 -8.76 11.29 16.00
CA GLN A 23 -10.04 11.69 16.62
C GLN A 23 -11.07 12.32 15.65
N PHE A 24 -10.97 11.96 14.36
CA PHE A 24 -11.90 12.47 13.34
C PHE A 24 -13.28 11.82 13.44
N PHE A 25 -13.33 10.50 13.65
CA PHE A 25 -14.58 9.75 13.78
C PHE A 25 -15.10 9.80 15.22
N SER A 26 -16.39 10.05 15.36
CA SER A 26 -17.04 10.14 16.68
C SER A 26 -17.12 8.81 17.44
N GLU A 27 -17.04 7.69 16.72
CA GLU A 27 -17.06 6.33 17.25
C GLU A 27 -16.45 5.38 16.20
N ILE A 28 -15.82 4.29 16.65
CA ILE A 28 -15.29 3.25 15.77
C ILE A 28 -15.93 1.91 16.12
N VAL A 29 -16.40 1.18 15.11
CA VAL A 29 -16.97 -0.16 15.24
C VAL A 29 -16.01 -1.15 14.59
N VAL A 30 -15.41 -2.03 15.41
CA VAL A 30 -14.45 -3.04 14.96
C VAL A 30 -15.12 -4.40 14.85
N ASN A 31 -15.09 -5.02 13.68
CA ASN A 31 -15.58 -6.39 13.51
C ASN A 31 -14.44 -7.39 13.49
N LEU A 32 -14.49 -8.38 14.38
CA LEU A 32 -13.56 -9.51 14.43
C LEU A 32 -14.06 -10.75 13.68
N GLY A 33 -15.36 -10.85 13.48
CA GLY A 33 -16.02 -11.96 12.80
C GLY A 33 -15.91 -13.30 13.52
N ARG A 34 -15.46 -13.32 14.78
CA ARG A 34 -15.32 -14.51 15.64
C ARG A 34 -15.06 -14.10 17.08
N GLN A 35 -15.30 -15.03 17.99
CA GLN A 35 -14.80 -14.89 19.37
C GLN A 35 -13.27 -14.92 19.39
N VAL A 36 -12.67 -14.08 20.23
CA VAL A 36 -11.21 -13.93 20.37
C VAL A 36 -10.89 -13.81 21.84
N GLY A 37 -9.90 -14.59 22.29
CA GLY A 37 -9.50 -14.65 23.68
C GLY A 37 -10.61 -15.13 24.59
N SER A 38 -10.53 -14.80 25.88
CA SER A 38 -11.54 -15.11 26.89
C SER A 38 -12.59 -14.00 27.04
N GLY A 39 -12.31 -12.79 26.55
CA GLY A 39 -13.21 -11.64 26.66
C GLY A 39 -12.63 -10.36 26.07
N LEU A 40 -13.30 -9.26 26.36
CA LEU A 40 -12.95 -7.93 25.87
C LEU A 40 -11.60 -7.42 26.39
N GLU A 41 -11.20 -7.85 27.59
CA GLU A 41 -9.88 -7.51 28.16
C GLU A 41 -8.72 -8.05 27.31
N ASP A 42 -8.83 -9.27 26.78
CA ASP A 42 -7.81 -9.85 25.91
C ASP A 42 -7.72 -9.10 24.58
N ILE A 43 -8.87 -8.62 24.07
CA ILE A 43 -8.92 -7.78 22.86
C ILE A 43 -8.26 -6.43 23.16
N ALA A 44 -8.57 -5.80 24.29
CA ALA A 44 -7.94 -4.54 24.73
C ALA A 44 -6.43 -4.69 24.87
N ALA A 45 -5.97 -5.77 25.51
CA ALA A 45 -4.54 -6.07 25.64
C ALA A 45 -3.84 -6.29 24.28
N THR A 46 -4.54 -6.89 23.30
CA THR A 46 -4.05 -7.07 21.94
C THR A 46 -3.97 -5.74 21.19
N ILE A 47 -4.92 -4.83 21.42
CA ILE A 47 -4.90 -3.47 20.83
C ILE A 47 -3.75 -2.66 21.46
N GLU A 48 -3.57 -2.71 22.77
CA GLU A 48 -2.56 -1.92 23.49
C GLU A 48 -1.12 -2.31 23.13
N LYS A 49 -0.86 -3.58 22.76
CA LYS A 49 0.53 -4.08 22.61
C LYS A 49 0.81 -4.48 21.17
N ASP A 50 1.98 -4.09 20.69
CA ASP A 50 2.49 -4.49 19.39
C ASP A 50 3.97 -4.87 19.44
N SER A 51 4.34 -5.99 18.82
CA SER A 51 5.72 -6.48 18.87
C SER A 51 6.71 -5.65 18.05
N SER A 52 6.23 -4.92 17.03
CA SER A 52 7.08 -4.08 16.19
C SER A 52 7.09 -2.62 16.64
N TYR A 53 5.95 -2.12 17.14
CA TYR A 53 5.75 -0.70 17.42
C TYR A 53 5.58 -0.37 18.92
N GLY A 54 5.61 -1.37 19.77
CA GLY A 54 5.54 -1.17 21.21
C GLY A 54 4.11 -1.03 21.73
N ARG A 55 3.77 0.08 22.36
CA ARG A 55 2.47 0.30 23.01
C ARG A 55 1.69 1.42 22.38
N LEU A 56 0.35 1.25 22.29
CA LEU A 56 -0.56 2.31 21.87
C LEU A 56 -0.41 3.57 22.72
N SER A 57 -0.31 3.40 24.06
CA SER A 57 -0.10 4.51 24.97
C SER A 57 1.18 5.30 24.67
N THR A 58 2.25 4.61 24.29
CA THR A 58 3.50 5.25 23.87
C THR A 58 3.36 5.94 22.52
N TYR A 59 2.66 5.32 21.57
CA TYR A 59 2.37 5.91 20.27
C TYR A 59 1.56 7.21 20.37
N LEU A 60 0.56 7.24 21.27
CA LEU A 60 -0.32 8.41 21.43
C LEU A 60 0.33 9.54 22.25
N HIS A 61 1.08 9.22 23.30
CA HIS A 61 1.51 10.18 24.30
C HIS A 61 3.02 10.16 24.62
N GLY A 62 3.79 9.39 23.84
CA GLY A 62 5.21 9.18 24.13
C GLY A 62 5.43 8.45 25.46
N HIS A 63 6.62 8.59 26.03
CA HIS A 63 6.99 7.89 27.29
C HIS A 63 6.26 8.41 28.55
N LYS A 64 5.48 9.47 28.42
CA LYS A 64 4.64 10.01 29.52
C LYS A 64 3.22 9.43 29.49
N GLY A 65 2.92 8.51 28.57
CA GLY A 65 1.59 7.96 28.39
C GLY A 65 1.11 7.16 29.59
N GLY A 66 -0.14 7.41 29.99
CA GLY A 66 -0.89 6.63 30.96
C GLY A 66 -1.74 5.55 30.29
N ARG A 67 -2.76 5.10 31.03
CA ARG A 67 -3.78 4.18 30.48
C ARG A 67 -4.59 4.92 29.42
N VAL A 68 -4.72 4.31 28.23
CA VAL A 68 -5.45 4.88 27.09
C VAL A 68 -6.68 4.07 26.68
N ILE A 69 -6.83 2.86 27.24
CA ILE A 69 -8.01 2.00 27.04
C ILE A 69 -8.76 1.92 28.39
N GLU A 70 -10.00 2.39 28.38
CA GLU A 70 -10.82 2.57 29.58
C GLU A 70 -12.27 2.11 29.35
N ASN A 71 -13.08 2.10 30.41
CA ASN A 71 -14.53 1.86 30.33
C ASN A 71 -14.91 0.56 29.61
N LEU A 72 -14.17 -0.53 29.87
CA LEU A 72 -14.48 -1.83 29.28
C LEU A 72 -15.83 -2.34 29.81
N ASN A 73 -16.74 -2.66 28.88
CA ASN A 73 -18.02 -3.28 29.18
C ASN A 73 -18.18 -4.56 28.34
N GLU A 74 -17.92 -5.71 28.94
CA GLU A 74 -17.99 -7.02 28.26
C GLU A 74 -19.39 -7.31 27.72
N ALA A 75 -20.44 -6.99 28.49
CA ALA A 75 -21.82 -7.28 28.09
C ALA A 75 -22.26 -6.47 26.84
N ALA A 76 -21.81 -5.23 26.76
CA ALA A 76 -22.09 -4.36 25.60
C ALA A 76 -21.05 -4.51 24.47
N GLY A 77 -19.91 -5.14 24.74
CA GLY A 77 -18.79 -5.23 23.78
C GLY A 77 -18.13 -3.89 23.50
N THR A 78 -18.11 -2.97 24.50
CA THR A 78 -17.62 -1.60 24.28
C THR A 78 -16.44 -1.25 25.17
N MET A 79 -15.59 -0.34 24.69
CA MET A 79 -14.51 0.29 25.42
C MET A 79 -14.31 1.73 24.92
N THR A 80 -13.52 2.50 25.67
CA THR A 80 -13.06 3.81 25.21
C THR A 80 -11.55 3.75 24.94
N ILE A 81 -11.10 4.23 23.80
CA ILE A 81 -9.67 4.27 23.44
C ILE A 81 -9.30 5.72 23.13
N ASN A 82 -8.40 6.31 23.91
CA ASN A 82 -7.99 7.71 23.76
C ASN A 82 -9.20 8.68 23.66
N GLY A 83 -10.23 8.46 24.48
CA GLY A 83 -11.45 9.24 24.46
C GLY A 83 -12.48 8.87 23.37
N VAL A 84 -12.11 8.02 22.39
CA VAL A 84 -12.99 7.58 21.31
C VAL A 84 -13.75 6.32 21.74
N PRO A 85 -15.09 6.30 21.70
CA PRO A 85 -15.86 5.09 21.91
C PRO A 85 -15.57 4.03 20.83
N VAL A 86 -15.36 2.80 21.25
CA VAL A 86 -15.09 1.66 20.35
C VAL A 86 -16.02 0.51 20.69
N THR A 87 -16.79 0.07 19.69
CA THR A 87 -17.65 -1.11 19.77
C THR A 87 -17.02 -2.29 19.06
N VAL A 88 -17.03 -3.49 19.66
CA VAL A 88 -16.41 -4.70 19.12
C VAL A 88 -17.48 -5.73 18.78
N LEU A 89 -17.60 -6.06 17.49
CA LEU A 89 -18.49 -7.11 16.96
C LEU A 89 -17.70 -8.41 16.79
N ARG A 90 -18.28 -9.55 17.19
CA ARG A 90 -17.58 -10.85 17.27
C ARG A 90 -18.32 -12.01 16.57
N GLU A 91 -19.35 -11.74 15.77
CA GLU A 91 -20.25 -12.79 15.28
C GLU A 91 -20.08 -13.09 13.78
N ALA A 92 -20.19 -12.08 12.93
CA ALA A 92 -20.31 -12.26 11.48
C ALA A 92 -18.97 -12.15 10.75
N ARG A 93 -18.62 -13.17 9.94
CA ARG A 93 -17.46 -13.16 9.06
C ARG A 93 -17.78 -12.69 7.65
N ASN A 94 -18.98 -13.02 7.15
CA ASN A 94 -19.41 -12.58 5.84
C ASN A 94 -19.79 -11.10 5.92
N PRO A 95 -19.23 -10.22 5.08
CA PRO A 95 -19.50 -8.79 5.12
C PRO A 95 -20.96 -8.39 5.11
N LYS A 96 -21.82 -9.12 4.38
CA LYS A 96 -23.26 -8.85 4.30
C LYS A 96 -24.03 -9.07 5.60
N ASP A 97 -23.46 -9.89 6.51
CA ASP A 97 -24.10 -10.24 7.77
C ASP A 97 -23.61 -9.38 8.95
N ILE A 98 -22.64 -8.48 8.69
CA ILE A 98 -22.11 -7.56 9.71
C ILE A 98 -23.13 -6.44 9.94
N LYS A 99 -23.46 -6.17 11.19
CA LYS A 99 -24.51 -5.21 11.58
C LYS A 99 -24.04 -3.74 11.45
N TRP A 100 -23.58 -3.33 10.24
CA TRP A 100 -23.13 -1.95 10.01
C TRP A 100 -24.27 -0.96 10.16
N GLN A 101 -25.43 -1.25 9.55
CA GLN A 101 -26.62 -0.41 9.63
C GLN A 101 -27.12 -0.24 11.05
N ASP A 102 -27.16 -1.34 11.85
CA ASP A 102 -27.62 -1.31 13.24
C ASP A 102 -26.71 -0.42 14.13
N ASN A 103 -25.46 -0.29 13.74
CA ASN A 103 -24.46 0.55 14.43
C ASN A 103 -24.31 1.94 13.80
N ASN A 104 -25.12 2.31 12.79
CA ASN A 104 -25.02 3.56 12.05
C ASN A 104 -23.63 3.81 11.43
N VAL A 105 -22.99 2.76 10.93
CA VAL A 105 -21.69 2.82 10.23
C VAL A 105 -21.96 3.08 8.76
N ARG A 106 -21.54 4.24 8.26
CA ARG A 106 -21.67 4.62 6.83
C ARG A 106 -20.43 4.30 6.03
N MET A 107 -19.25 4.28 6.65
CA MET A 107 -17.98 4.01 6.02
C MET A 107 -17.27 2.82 6.69
N VAL A 108 -16.74 1.90 5.89
CA VAL A 108 -16.02 0.71 6.35
C VAL A 108 -14.62 0.66 5.75
N VAL A 109 -13.61 0.37 6.56
CA VAL A 109 -12.26 -0.04 6.11
C VAL A 109 -12.13 -1.55 6.25
N ASP A 110 -12.06 -2.29 5.14
CA ASP A 110 -11.77 -3.72 5.14
C ASP A 110 -10.26 -3.97 5.17
N THR A 111 -9.79 -4.51 6.27
CA THR A 111 -8.37 -4.83 6.50
C THR A 111 -8.11 -6.33 6.52
N THR A 112 -9.07 -7.15 6.11
CA THR A 112 -8.95 -8.61 6.11
C THR A 112 -8.02 -9.13 5.02
N GLY A 113 -7.88 -8.38 3.92
CA GLY A 113 -7.15 -8.82 2.73
C GLY A 113 -7.81 -10.02 2.00
N VAL A 114 -9.06 -10.31 2.32
CA VAL A 114 -9.84 -11.44 1.75
C VAL A 114 -10.72 -10.96 0.61
N PHE A 115 -11.47 -9.89 0.79
CA PHE A 115 -12.50 -9.40 -0.12
C PHE A 115 -11.95 -8.36 -1.09
N LYS A 116 -11.14 -8.83 -2.07
CA LYS A 116 -10.38 -7.95 -2.99
C LYS A 116 -10.95 -7.86 -4.39
N ASP A 117 -12.02 -8.60 -4.68
CA ASP A 117 -12.64 -8.62 -6.00
C ASP A 117 -13.91 -7.78 -5.97
N PRO A 118 -13.90 -6.57 -6.58
CA PRO A 118 -15.05 -5.67 -6.58
C PRO A 118 -16.18 -6.14 -7.51
N THR A 119 -15.94 -7.18 -8.32
CA THR A 119 -16.94 -7.77 -9.22
C THR A 119 -17.76 -8.88 -8.58
N THR A 120 -17.32 -9.37 -7.40
CA THR A 120 -18.02 -10.44 -6.69
C THR A 120 -19.35 -9.92 -6.13
N ASP A 121 -20.44 -10.66 -6.39
CA ASP A 121 -21.79 -10.32 -5.92
C ASP A 121 -21.85 -10.19 -4.40
N ALA A 122 -22.69 -9.25 -3.92
CA ALA A 122 -22.89 -9.00 -2.49
C ALA A 122 -23.41 -10.23 -1.73
N GLY A 123 -24.20 -11.06 -2.40
CA GLY A 123 -24.79 -12.28 -1.85
C GLY A 123 -23.86 -13.49 -1.82
N ASP A 124 -22.62 -13.42 -2.34
CA ASP A 124 -21.69 -14.56 -2.37
C ASP A 124 -21.56 -15.22 -0.98
N PRO A 125 -21.79 -16.53 -0.86
CA PRO A 125 -21.73 -17.23 0.42
C PRO A 125 -20.36 -17.20 1.08
N ARG A 126 -19.28 -16.99 0.31
CA ARG A 126 -17.90 -16.83 0.82
C ARG A 126 -17.61 -15.39 1.25
N GLY A 127 -18.54 -14.47 1.00
CA GLY A 127 -18.40 -13.04 1.25
C GLY A 127 -17.74 -12.29 0.12
N SER A 128 -18.06 -11.00 0.04
CA SER A 128 -17.52 -10.06 -0.94
C SER A 128 -17.37 -8.67 -0.32
N VAL A 129 -16.59 -7.80 -0.96
CA VAL A 129 -16.50 -6.38 -0.58
C VAL A 129 -17.88 -5.70 -0.68
N ARG A 130 -18.69 -6.07 -1.69
CA ARG A 130 -20.06 -5.55 -1.88
C ARG A 130 -21.02 -5.96 -0.77
N GLY A 131 -20.71 -7.01 -0.02
CA GLY A 131 -21.47 -7.39 1.17
C GLY A 131 -21.49 -6.30 2.24
N HIS A 132 -20.45 -5.48 2.37
CA HIS A 132 -20.45 -4.34 3.29
C HIS A 132 -21.49 -3.28 2.88
N LEU A 133 -21.65 -3.03 1.57
CA LEU A 133 -22.66 -2.11 1.05
C LEU A 133 -24.09 -2.66 1.32
N GLN A 134 -24.28 -3.97 1.11
CA GLN A 134 -25.54 -4.65 1.43
C GLN A 134 -25.88 -4.58 2.93
N ALA A 135 -24.87 -4.60 3.79
CA ALA A 135 -25.00 -4.49 5.23
C ALA A 135 -25.21 -3.04 5.73
N GLY A 136 -25.33 -2.06 4.82
CA GLY A 136 -25.68 -0.67 5.12
C GLY A 136 -24.55 0.34 5.09
N ALA A 137 -23.30 -0.06 4.75
CA ALA A 137 -22.25 0.89 4.48
C ALA A 137 -22.49 1.61 3.14
N GLU A 138 -22.18 2.89 3.07
CA GLU A 138 -22.25 3.68 1.83
C GLU A 138 -20.92 3.65 1.06
N LYS A 139 -19.80 3.61 1.79
CA LYS A 139 -18.45 3.54 1.25
C LYS A 139 -17.64 2.43 1.89
N VAL A 140 -16.85 1.77 1.07
CA VAL A 140 -15.93 0.72 1.52
C VAL A 140 -14.52 1.01 1.03
N MET A 141 -13.59 1.20 1.97
CA MET A 141 -12.17 1.27 1.73
C MET A 141 -11.56 -0.14 1.86
N VAL A 142 -10.85 -0.60 0.84
CA VAL A 142 -10.18 -1.91 0.85
C VAL A 142 -8.68 -1.69 1.04
N SER A 143 -8.11 -2.21 2.12
CA SER A 143 -6.68 -2.12 2.41
C SER A 143 -5.85 -3.15 1.63
N ALA A 144 -6.14 -3.31 0.35
CA ALA A 144 -5.43 -4.21 -0.55
C ALA A 144 -5.69 -3.82 -2.01
N PRO A 145 -4.79 -4.14 -2.95
CA PRO A 145 -5.06 -3.98 -4.37
C PRO A 145 -6.23 -4.86 -4.80
N PHE A 146 -7.07 -4.37 -5.68
CA PHE A 146 -8.12 -5.17 -6.29
C PHE A 146 -7.55 -6.35 -7.09
N LYS A 147 -8.25 -7.47 -7.03
CA LYS A 147 -7.89 -8.67 -7.76
C LYS A 147 -9.14 -9.30 -8.38
N ILE A 148 -9.47 -8.87 -9.58
CA ILE A 148 -10.56 -9.47 -10.38
C ILE A 148 -10.14 -10.86 -10.80
N LYS A 149 -10.97 -11.86 -10.45
CA LYS A 149 -10.67 -13.29 -10.69
C LYS A 149 -11.15 -13.75 -12.06
N SER A 150 -12.24 -13.18 -12.55
CA SER A 150 -12.84 -13.56 -13.83
C SER A 150 -12.09 -12.90 -14.97
N LYS A 151 -11.67 -13.68 -15.97
CA LYS A 151 -11.03 -13.16 -17.19
C LYS A 151 -12.02 -12.37 -18.04
N GLY A 152 -11.58 -11.25 -18.59
CA GLY A 152 -12.40 -10.43 -19.49
C GLY A 152 -13.43 -9.56 -18.79
N ILE A 153 -13.39 -9.46 -17.46
CA ILE A 153 -14.20 -8.50 -16.70
C ILE A 153 -13.30 -7.33 -16.30
N ASP A 154 -13.74 -6.13 -16.65
CA ASP A 154 -13.08 -4.87 -16.31
C ASP A 154 -13.42 -4.41 -14.88
N MET A 155 -12.71 -3.39 -14.43
CA MET A 155 -13.02 -2.73 -13.17
C MET A 155 -14.41 -2.12 -13.23
N PRO A 156 -15.29 -2.37 -12.23
CA PRO A 156 -16.59 -1.72 -12.19
C PRO A 156 -16.45 -0.19 -12.04
N ASP A 157 -17.38 0.56 -12.65
CA ASP A 157 -17.36 2.03 -12.63
C ASP A 157 -17.49 2.63 -11.23
N ASP A 158 -18.03 1.88 -10.27
CA ASP A 158 -18.17 2.27 -8.88
C ASP A 158 -16.97 1.92 -8.00
N ALA A 159 -15.89 1.38 -8.61
CA ALA A 159 -14.67 0.98 -7.91
C ALA A 159 -13.44 1.71 -8.46
N ILE A 160 -12.62 2.25 -7.56
CA ILE A 160 -11.40 2.97 -7.92
C ILE A 160 -10.21 2.54 -7.05
N THR A 161 -9.00 2.61 -7.60
CA THR A 161 -7.74 2.45 -6.85
C THR A 161 -7.06 3.80 -6.71
N THR A 162 -6.83 4.22 -5.47
CA THR A 162 -6.21 5.51 -5.17
C THR A 162 -5.05 5.38 -4.19
N VAL A 163 -4.12 6.31 -4.30
CA VAL A 163 -3.04 6.55 -3.34
C VAL A 163 -3.11 8.00 -2.92
N MET A 164 -3.23 8.24 -1.63
CA MET A 164 -3.32 9.58 -1.04
C MET A 164 -2.16 10.47 -1.51
N GLY A 165 -2.46 11.67 -2.00
CA GLY A 165 -1.51 12.65 -2.52
C GLY A 165 -0.92 12.32 -3.91
N ILE A 166 -1.41 11.28 -4.60
CA ILE A 166 -1.00 10.93 -5.97
C ILE A 166 -2.17 11.05 -6.95
N ASN A 167 -3.27 10.33 -6.68
CA ASN A 167 -4.46 10.33 -7.52
C ASN A 167 -5.76 10.25 -6.71
N ASP A 168 -5.76 10.67 -5.47
CA ASP A 168 -6.96 10.69 -4.62
C ASP A 168 -7.99 11.73 -5.08
N ASP A 169 -7.59 12.70 -5.89
CA ASP A 169 -8.50 13.62 -6.57
C ASP A 169 -9.35 12.95 -7.67
N ASP A 170 -8.95 11.80 -8.17
CA ASP A 170 -9.76 11.00 -9.10
C ASP A 170 -10.99 10.36 -8.42
N TYR A 171 -11.03 10.32 -7.09
CA TYR A 171 -12.18 9.84 -6.33
C TYR A 171 -13.38 10.77 -6.51
N LYS A 172 -14.49 10.20 -6.98
CA LYS A 172 -15.78 10.89 -7.17
C LYS A 172 -16.80 10.31 -6.18
N PRO A 173 -17.25 11.09 -5.18
CA PRO A 173 -18.16 10.61 -4.14
C PRO A 173 -19.46 10.01 -4.69
N GLU A 174 -20.03 10.62 -5.74
CA GLU A 174 -21.29 10.19 -6.34
C GLU A 174 -21.17 8.89 -7.15
N GLN A 175 -19.96 8.57 -7.61
CA GLN A 175 -19.71 7.42 -8.47
C GLN A 175 -19.08 6.25 -7.69
N HIS A 176 -18.03 6.52 -6.90
CA HIS A 176 -17.22 5.46 -6.32
C HIS A 176 -17.72 5.08 -4.92
N SER A 177 -18.23 3.88 -4.78
CA SER A 177 -18.63 3.27 -3.51
C SER A 177 -17.58 2.33 -2.92
N ILE A 178 -16.66 1.83 -3.76
CA ILE A 178 -15.59 0.91 -3.35
C ILE A 178 -14.23 1.49 -3.76
N VAL A 179 -13.38 1.76 -2.77
CA VAL A 179 -12.08 2.39 -2.96
C VAL A 179 -10.98 1.44 -2.49
N SER A 180 -10.04 1.09 -3.36
CA SER A 180 -8.82 0.38 -2.97
C SER A 180 -7.72 1.38 -2.62
N ALA A 181 -7.14 1.27 -1.42
CA ALA A 181 -5.95 2.01 -1.01
C ALA A 181 -4.64 1.37 -1.52
N ALA A 182 -4.71 0.62 -2.62
CA ALA A 182 -3.57 -0.07 -3.23
C ALA A 182 -2.82 -0.98 -2.22
N SER A 183 -1.49 -0.98 -2.26
CA SER A 183 -0.62 -1.72 -1.33
C SER A 183 0.51 -0.83 -0.82
N CYS A 184 1.15 -1.26 0.27
CA CYS A 184 2.33 -0.58 0.81
C CYS A 184 3.43 -0.37 -0.24
N THR A 185 3.71 -1.39 -1.06
CA THR A 185 4.68 -1.30 -2.16
C THR A 185 4.21 -0.34 -3.25
N THR A 186 2.93 -0.39 -3.65
CA THR A 186 2.39 0.53 -4.67
C THR A 186 2.43 1.96 -4.17
N THR A 187 2.08 2.20 -2.91
CA THR A 187 2.12 3.52 -2.29
C THR A 187 3.54 4.10 -2.33
N CYS A 188 4.55 3.36 -1.86
CA CYS A 188 5.93 3.80 -1.93
C CYS A 188 6.38 4.05 -3.38
N LEU A 189 6.13 3.08 -4.27
CA LEU A 189 6.55 3.16 -5.68
C LEU A 189 5.92 4.36 -6.41
N SER A 190 4.66 4.71 -6.09
CA SER A 190 3.99 5.87 -6.69
C SER A 190 4.72 7.17 -6.37
N TYR A 191 5.19 7.33 -5.13
CA TYR A 191 6.00 8.47 -4.72
C TYR A 191 7.43 8.46 -5.25
N MET A 192 7.95 7.29 -5.67
CA MET A 192 9.23 7.22 -6.36
C MET A 192 9.11 7.56 -7.85
N ILE A 193 8.00 7.22 -8.50
CA ILE A 193 7.79 7.44 -9.95
C ILE A 193 7.23 8.83 -10.22
N LYS A 194 6.22 9.28 -9.48
CA LYS A 194 5.46 10.52 -9.78
C LYS A 194 6.35 11.76 -9.95
N PRO A 195 7.31 12.06 -9.05
CA PRO A 195 8.18 13.24 -9.21
C PRO A 195 9.01 13.20 -10.49
N LEU A 196 9.48 12.02 -10.88
CA LEU A 196 10.29 11.85 -12.10
C LEU A 196 9.41 11.90 -13.35
N MET A 197 8.19 11.33 -13.28
CA MET A 197 7.21 11.39 -14.36
C MET A 197 6.79 12.85 -14.63
N ASP A 198 6.55 13.62 -13.58
CA ASP A 198 6.16 15.03 -13.70
C ASP A 198 7.29 15.89 -14.28
N HIS A 199 8.54 15.55 -13.98
CA HIS A 199 9.70 16.31 -14.45
C HIS A 199 10.13 15.93 -15.89
N PHE A 200 10.21 14.62 -16.19
CA PHE A 200 10.75 14.15 -17.48
C PHE A 200 9.67 13.88 -18.52
N GLY A 201 8.43 13.65 -18.11
CA GLY A 201 7.37 13.14 -18.98
C GLY A 201 7.47 11.63 -19.23
N ALA A 202 6.34 11.04 -19.65
CA ALA A 202 6.24 9.62 -19.95
C ALA A 202 7.04 9.22 -21.19
N ASP A 203 7.16 10.11 -22.16
CA ASP A 203 7.86 9.92 -23.44
C ASP A 203 9.37 9.71 -23.28
N ARG A 204 9.97 10.26 -22.24
CA ARG A 204 11.38 10.04 -21.90
C ARG A 204 11.63 8.77 -21.07
N MET A 205 10.61 8.19 -20.47
CA MET A 205 10.73 6.93 -19.70
C MET A 205 10.64 5.72 -20.63
N LEU A 206 11.77 5.16 -21.02
CA LEU A 206 11.84 4.05 -21.97
C LEU A 206 11.40 2.73 -21.34
N THR A 207 11.95 2.40 -20.18
CA THR A 207 11.61 1.20 -19.38
C THR A 207 11.86 1.44 -17.91
N ALA A 208 11.19 0.64 -17.09
CA ALA A 208 11.42 0.63 -15.66
C ALA A 208 11.45 -0.80 -15.11
N SER A 209 12.18 -1.00 -14.04
CA SER A 209 12.11 -2.23 -13.24
C SER A 209 12.30 -1.93 -11.77
N MET A 210 11.70 -2.75 -10.91
CA MET A 210 11.94 -2.63 -9.48
C MET A 210 12.00 -3.99 -8.79
N VAL A 211 12.76 -4.03 -7.71
CA VAL A 211 12.71 -5.12 -6.73
C VAL A 211 12.35 -4.53 -5.38
N THR A 212 11.32 -5.07 -4.74
CA THR A 212 11.08 -4.75 -3.33
C THR A 212 11.72 -5.83 -2.44
N VAL A 213 12.67 -5.39 -1.62
CA VAL A 213 13.24 -6.16 -0.50
C VAL A 213 12.27 -5.95 0.67
N HIS A 214 11.36 -6.89 0.84
CA HIS A 214 10.17 -6.70 1.65
C HIS A 214 10.25 -7.47 2.97
N ALA A 215 9.88 -6.83 4.04
CA ALA A 215 9.74 -7.47 5.35
C ALA A 215 8.75 -8.64 5.32
N ALA A 216 8.89 -9.56 6.27
CA ALA A 216 7.97 -10.66 6.45
C ALA A 216 6.55 -10.16 6.73
N THR A 217 5.55 -10.88 6.23
CA THR A 217 4.13 -10.58 6.47
C THR A 217 3.43 -11.78 7.08
N GLY A 218 2.23 -11.61 7.62
CA GLY A 218 1.47 -12.67 8.27
C GLY A 218 1.15 -13.90 7.40
N SER A 219 1.45 -13.85 6.10
CA SER A 219 1.32 -14.99 5.19
C SER A 219 2.53 -15.94 5.19
N GLN A 220 3.71 -15.48 5.66
CA GLN A 220 4.89 -16.31 5.80
C GLN A 220 4.80 -17.22 7.03
N LYS A 221 5.48 -18.35 6.96
CA LYS A 221 5.59 -19.30 8.08
C LYS A 221 6.82 -19.00 8.94
N VAL A 222 6.67 -19.03 10.25
CA VAL A 222 7.80 -18.89 11.18
C VAL A 222 8.74 -20.10 11.09
N LEU A 223 8.16 -21.31 11.06
CA LEU A 223 8.86 -22.58 10.89
C LEU A 223 8.37 -23.28 9.61
N ASP A 224 9.16 -24.23 9.10
CA ASP A 224 8.77 -25.04 7.95
C ASP A 224 7.42 -25.74 8.23
N ALA A 225 6.53 -25.72 7.26
CA ALA A 225 5.20 -26.31 7.37
C ALA A 225 4.89 -27.16 6.13
N VAL A 226 4.08 -28.18 6.31
CA VAL A 226 3.58 -29.00 5.18
C VAL A 226 2.64 -28.13 4.33
N PRO A 227 2.83 -28.11 3.00
CA PRO A 227 1.94 -27.38 2.09
C PRO A 227 0.52 -27.93 2.14
N ALA A 228 -0.49 -27.07 2.05
CA ALA A 228 -1.85 -27.52 1.84
C ALA A 228 -2.03 -28.12 0.44
N ALA A 229 -3.05 -28.95 0.25
CA ALA A 229 -3.38 -29.51 -1.05
C ALA A 229 -3.61 -28.40 -2.10
N GLY A 230 -3.01 -28.56 -3.28
CA GLY A 230 -3.13 -27.59 -4.39
C GLY A 230 -2.19 -26.40 -4.32
N VAL A 231 -1.32 -26.29 -3.31
CA VAL A 231 -0.28 -25.24 -3.26
C VAL A 231 0.82 -25.55 -4.27
N THR A 232 1.06 -24.62 -5.18
CA THR A 232 2.08 -24.74 -6.24
C THR A 232 3.41 -24.07 -5.87
N ASP A 233 3.40 -23.01 -5.06
CA ASP A 233 4.59 -22.29 -4.60
C ASP A 233 5.00 -22.78 -3.20
N LEU A 234 5.87 -23.79 -3.17
CA LEU A 234 6.33 -24.42 -1.93
C LEU A 234 7.20 -23.50 -1.06
N ARG A 235 7.78 -22.44 -1.62
CA ARG A 235 8.61 -21.49 -0.88
C ARG A 235 7.84 -20.81 0.25
N LYS A 236 6.54 -20.61 0.10
CA LYS A 236 5.66 -20.01 1.12
C LYS A 236 5.50 -20.84 2.39
N ASN A 237 5.91 -22.11 2.33
CA ASN A 237 5.84 -23.04 3.44
C ASN A 237 7.18 -23.19 4.18
N ARG A 238 8.22 -22.47 3.73
CA ARG A 238 9.53 -22.43 4.39
C ARG A 238 9.59 -21.32 5.42
N SER A 239 10.42 -21.53 6.45
CA SER A 239 10.66 -20.57 7.53
C SER A 239 11.10 -19.23 7.00
N THR A 240 10.51 -18.15 7.52
CA THR A 240 10.91 -16.78 7.20
C THR A 240 12.10 -16.30 8.04
N LEU A 241 12.45 -16.99 9.14
CA LEU A 241 13.45 -16.52 10.10
C LEU A 241 14.88 -16.44 9.52
N ASN A 242 15.20 -17.30 8.56
CA ASN A 242 16.55 -17.45 8.03
C ASN A 242 16.61 -17.70 6.51
N ASN A 243 15.54 -17.33 5.80
CA ASN A 243 15.47 -17.51 4.35
C ASN A 243 15.19 -16.21 3.62
N ILE A 244 15.84 -16.05 2.47
CA ILE A 244 15.44 -15.12 1.42
C ILE A 244 14.42 -15.85 0.54
N ILE A 245 13.19 -15.33 0.46
CA ILE A 245 12.08 -16.00 -0.21
C ILE A 245 11.61 -15.16 -1.40
N LEU A 246 11.79 -15.68 -2.61
CA LEU A 246 11.24 -15.05 -3.82
C LEU A 246 9.72 -15.14 -3.80
N THR A 247 9.05 -14.06 -4.16
CA THR A 247 7.59 -13.99 -4.23
C THR A 247 7.17 -13.05 -5.35
N THR A 248 5.91 -13.03 -5.68
CA THR A 248 5.35 -12.14 -6.70
C THR A 248 4.80 -10.87 -6.06
N THR A 249 4.78 -9.78 -6.82
CA THR A 249 4.09 -8.54 -6.45
C THR A 249 3.15 -8.12 -7.57
N GLY A 250 2.01 -7.52 -7.20
CA GLY A 250 1.09 -6.89 -8.14
C GLY A 250 1.34 -5.39 -8.35
N ALA A 251 2.46 -4.88 -7.83
CA ALA A 251 2.72 -3.44 -7.78
C ALA A 251 2.81 -2.80 -9.17
N ALA A 252 3.39 -3.47 -10.18
CA ALA A 252 3.44 -2.94 -11.55
C ALA A 252 2.03 -2.71 -12.13
N LYS A 253 1.14 -3.70 -11.97
CA LYS A 253 -0.25 -3.58 -12.44
C LYS A 253 -1.02 -2.51 -11.67
N ALA A 254 -0.85 -2.47 -10.35
CA ALA A 254 -1.53 -1.49 -9.50
C ALA A 254 -1.02 -0.06 -9.75
N LEU A 255 0.28 0.11 -10.04
CA LEU A 255 0.85 1.42 -10.39
C LEU A 255 0.18 2.02 -11.63
N GLY A 256 -0.08 1.23 -12.67
CA GLY A 256 -0.78 1.69 -13.86
C GLY A 256 -2.26 2.05 -13.66
N LEU A 257 -2.85 1.74 -12.49
CA LEU A 257 -4.18 2.24 -12.08
C LEU A 257 -4.08 3.59 -11.36
N VAL A 258 -2.94 3.89 -10.76
CA VAL A 258 -2.68 5.10 -9.97
C VAL A 258 -1.98 6.17 -10.83
N ILE A 259 -1.05 5.76 -11.70
CA ILE A 259 -0.34 6.59 -12.66
C ILE A 259 -0.55 5.95 -14.05
N PRO A 260 -1.61 6.35 -14.77
CA PRO A 260 -2.02 5.69 -16.03
C PRO A 260 -0.95 5.65 -17.11
N GLU A 261 -0.06 6.64 -17.15
CA GLU A 261 1.06 6.75 -18.09
C GLU A 261 2.00 5.54 -18.01
N MET A 262 2.13 4.93 -16.84
CA MET A 262 2.94 3.73 -16.63
C MET A 262 2.45 2.51 -17.43
N LYS A 263 1.21 2.50 -17.94
CA LYS A 263 0.69 1.40 -18.77
C LYS A 263 1.42 1.28 -20.11
N GLY A 264 1.94 2.40 -20.63
CA GLY A 264 2.71 2.44 -21.87
C GLY A 264 4.18 2.10 -21.72
N ILE A 265 4.67 2.03 -20.48
CA ILE A 265 6.09 1.82 -20.16
C ILE A 265 6.31 0.35 -19.81
N GLY A 266 7.31 -0.28 -20.45
CA GLY A 266 7.73 -1.65 -20.11
C GLY A 266 8.23 -1.71 -18.67
N PHE A 267 7.42 -2.28 -17.75
CA PHE A 267 7.70 -2.28 -16.34
C PHE A 267 7.66 -3.69 -15.73
N ILE A 268 8.77 -4.09 -15.10
CA ILE A 268 8.89 -5.36 -14.36
C ILE A 268 9.01 -5.05 -12.87
N ALA A 269 8.21 -5.74 -12.06
CA ALA A 269 8.23 -5.62 -10.61
C ALA A 269 8.39 -7.00 -9.96
N GLU A 270 9.40 -7.14 -9.13
CA GLU A 270 9.72 -8.35 -8.39
C GLU A 270 9.71 -8.12 -6.88
N SER A 271 9.56 -9.18 -6.10
CA SER A 271 9.53 -9.10 -4.64
C SER A 271 10.35 -10.21 -4.00
N VAL A 272 11.14 -9.82 -3.01
CA VAL A 272 11.97 -10.70 -2.20
C VAL A 272 11.60 -10.50 -0.73
N ARG A 273 11.20 -11.57 -0.05
CA ARG A 273 10.96 -11.51 1.40
C ARG A 273 12.23 -11.80 2.16
N ILE A 274 12.46 -11.02 3.20
CA ILE A 274 13.62 -11.14 4.10
C ILE A 274 13.16 -11.27 5.56
N PRO A 275 14.00 -11.78 6.47
CA PRO A 275 13.68 -11.99 7.87
C PRO A 275 13.75 -10.69 8.69
N THR A 276 12.95 -9.69 8.32
CA THR A 276 12.73 -8.47 9.11
C THR A 276 11.24 -8.32 9.41
N SER A 277 10.88 -7.69 10.49
CA SER A 277 9.48 -7.52 10.91
C SER A 277 8.76 -6.42 10.12
N THR A 278 9.47 -5.32 9.81
CA THR A 278 9.01 -4.18 9.01
C THR A 278 10.23 -3.40 8.49
N GLY A 279 10.02 -2.30 7.76
CA GLY A 279 11.10 -1.52 7.14
C GLY A 279 11.55 -2.15 5.83
N SER A 280 10.73 -2.00 4.80
CA SER A 280 10.96 -2.52 3.44
C SER A 280 11.67 -1.49 2.56
N LEU A 281 12.29 -1.97 1.48
CA LEU A 281 13.04 -1.16 0.53
C LEU A 281 12.58 -1.46 -0.90
N ILE A 282 12.43 -0.44 -1.73
CA ILE A 282 12.36 -0.58 -3.19
C ILE A 282 13.70 -0.16 -3.80
N VAL A 283 14.24 -1.00 -4.66
CA VAL A 283 15.30 -0.65 -5.61
C VAL A 283 14.61 -0.43 -6.95
N LEU A 284 14.55 0.82 -7.39
CA LEU A 284 13.95 1.23 -8.65
C LEU A 284 15.04 1.50 -9.68
N VAL A 285 14.92 0.90 -10.86
CA VAL A 285 15.81 1.14 -12.00
C VAL A 285 14.97 1.73 -13.14
N LEU A 286 15.38 2.90 -13.63
CA LEU A 286 14.75 3.59 -14.76
C LEU A 286 15.74 3.74 -15.89
N ASN A 287 15.28 3.56 -17.12
CA ASN A 287 16.00 3.92 -18.33
C ASN A 287 15.32 5.12 -18.97
N LEU A 288 16.00 6.25 -18.96
CA LEU A 288 15.52 7.54 -19.45
C LEU A 288 16.21 7.87 -20.76
N GLN A 289 15.46 8.27 -21.78
CA GLN A 289 16.07 8.88 -22.97
C GLN A 289 16.78 10.17 -22.56
N ASP A 290 17.99 10.36 -23.07
CA ASP A 290 18.87 11.42 -22.64
C ASP A 290 19.67 12.05 -23.79
N GLU A 291 20.55 12.97 -23.45
CA GLU A 291 21.48 13.65 -24.34
C GLU A 291 22.90 13.47 -23.84
N LEU A 292 23.85 13.17 -24.74
CA LEU A 292 25.25 12.93 -24.35
C LEU A 292 25.97 14.19 -23.88
N GLU A 293 25.57 15.36 -24.41
CA GLU A 293 26.21 16.64 -24.09
C GLU A 293 25.85 17.16 -22.69
N ASN A 294 24.62 16.88 -22.25
CA ASN A 294 24.13 17.29 -20.94
C ASN A 294 23.36 16.16 -20.27
N PRO A 295 24.04 15.10 -19.85
CA PRO A 295 23.40 13.91 -19.33
C PRO A 295 22.73 14.13 -17.98
N ILE A 296 21.64 13.39 -17.73
CA ILE A 296 20.95 13.33 -16.45
C ILE A 296 21.91 12.80 -15.39
N LYS A 297 22.23 13.64 -14.42
CA LYS A 297 23.14 13.30 -13.33
C LYS A 297 22.36 13.02 -12.05
N ARG A 298 23.01 12.32 -11.12
CA ARG A 298 22.53 12.04 -9.77
C ARG A 298 21.97 13.29 -9.08
N ASP A 299 22.67 14.43 -9.20
CA ASP A 299 22.26 15.65 -8.50
C ASP A 299 20.93 16.19 -9.01
N LEU A 300 20.63 16.04 -10.30
CA LEU A 300 19.32 16.39 -10.87
C LEU A 300 18.22 15.47 -10.30
N ILE A 301 18.43 14.17 -10.30
CA ILE A 301 17.46 13.21 -9.72
C ILE A 301 17.20 13.55 -8.25
N ASN A 302 18.27 13.79 -7.49
CA ASN A 302 18.18 14.12 -6.09
C ASN A 302 17.48 15.48 -5.83
N SER A 303 17.71 16.49 -6.69
CA SER A 303 17.02 17.78 -6.57
C SER A 303 15.52 17.64 -6.81
N ILE A 304 15.10 16.84 -7.82
CA ILE A 304 13.69 16.58 -8.08
C ILE A 304 13.00 16.01 -6.84
N TYR A 305 13.59 14.99 -6.21
CA TYR A 305 13.01 14.44 -4.99
C TYR A 305 13.03 15.40 -3.80
N LYS A 306 14.10 16.17 -3.64
CA LYS A 306 14.20 17.16 -2.58
C LYS A 306 13.16 18.27 -2.72
N ASP A 307 12.95 18.75 -3.94
CA ASP A 307 11.96 19.79 -4.23
C ASP A 307 10.53 19.24 -4.04
N TYR A 308 10.26 18.03 -4.50
CA TYR A 308 8.97 17.38 -4.29
C TYR A 308 8.69 17.12 -2.81
N ALA A 309 9.69 16.69 -2.03
CA ALA A 309 9.57 16.49 -0.59
C ALA A 309 9.23 17.79 0.17
N ALA A 310 9.55 18.96 -0.39
CA ALA A 310 9.16 20.25 0.20
C ALA A 310 7.67 20.60 -0.05
N THR A 311 7.00 19.93 -0.98
CA THR A 311 5.59 20.17 -1.34
C THR A 311 4.61 19.20 -0.69
N THR A 312 5.07 18.10 -0.12
CA THR A 312 4.23 17.05 0.47
C THR A 312 4.83 16.46 1.75
N GLN A 313 3.97 16.16 2.71
CA GLN A 313 4.37 15.45 3.93
C GLN A 313 4.66 13.95 3.69
N TYR A 314 4.22 13.39 2.55
CA TYR A 314 4.27 11.96 2.28
C TYR A 314 5.56 11.46 1.63
N LEU A 315 6.41 12.36 1.13
CA LEU A 315 7.74 12.03 0.65
C LEU A 315 8.79 12.63 1.59
N LYS A 316 9.73 11.82 2.04
CA LYS A 316 10.91 12.29 2.76
C LYS A 316 12.17 12.08 1.92
N TYR A 317 13.05 13.07 1.95
CA TYR A 317 14.36 13.03 1.33
C TYR A 317 15.41 12.89 2.42
N SER A 318 16.17 11.79 2.42
CA SER A 318 17.23 11.54 3.38
C SER A 318 18.59 11.71 2.74
N ALA A 319 19.43 12.53 3.37
CA ALA A 319 20.87 12.64 3.09
C ALA A 319 21.71 11.78 4.05
N GLY A 320 21.07 11.06 4.97
CA GLY A 320 21.69 10.11 5.88
C GLY A 320 21.94 8.75 5.23
N GLN A 321 22.53 7.85 6.00
CA GLN A 321 22.68 6.43 5.66
C GLN A 321 21.73 5.64 6.53
N ASN A 322 20.61 5.16 5.95
CA ASN A 322 19.58 4.48 6.70
C ASN A 322 19.68 2.96 6.54
N VAL A 323 19.20 2.26 7.56
CA VAL A 323 18.91 0.83 7.53
C VAL A 323 17.44 0.61 7.86
N SER A 324 16.92 -0.60 7.64
CA SER A 324 15.49 -0.89 7.80
C SER A 324 14.92 -0.51 9.18
N SER A 325 15.73 -0.63 10.24
CA SER A 325 15.29 -0.26 11.61
C SER A 325 15.06 1.24 11.80
N ASP A 326 15.75 2.09 11.03
CA ASP A 326 15.61 3.55 11.13
C ASP A 326 14.28 4.04 10.51
N ILE A 327 13.66 3.18 9.70
CA ILE A 327 12.41 3.47 8.97
C ILE A 327 11.17 3.05 9.77
N ILE A 328 11.35 2.18 10.78
CA ILE A 328 10.25 1.66 11.59
C ILE A 328 9.54 2.82 12.32
N GLY A 329 8.23 2.95 12.06
CA GLY A 329 7.41 3.98 12.68
C GLY A 329 7.72 5.40 12.23
N THR A 330 8.51 5.60 11.16
CA THR A 330 8.73 6.94 10.58
C THR A 330 7.37 7.55 10.22
N PRO A 331 6.95 8.65 10.86
CA PRO A 331 5.62 9.19 10.69
C PRO A 331 5.43 9.81 9.29
N GLU A 332 4.22 9.68 8.77
CA GLU A 332 3.69 10.40 7.60
C GLU A 332 4.33 10.08 6.24
N ALA A 333 5.46 9.39 6.18
CA ALA A 333 6.15 9.15 4.93
C ALA A 333 5.61 7.91 4.19
N ALA A 334 5.07 8.09 2.99
CA ALA A 334 4.81 7.01 2.05
C ALA A 334 6.13 6.37 1.59
N THR A 335 7.15 7.18 1.39
CA THR A 335 8.51 6.76 1.05
C THR A 335 9.56 7.71 1.62
N VAL A 336 10.74 7.14 1.93
CA VAL A 336 11.95 7.90 2.28
C VAL A 336 12.99 7.61 1.21
N ILE A 337 13.36 8.61 0.42
CA ILE A 337 14.39 8.48 -0.62
C ILE A 337 15.77 8.48 0.01
N GLU A 338 16.57 7.43 -0.27
CA GLU A 338 17.96 7.30 0.16
C GLU A 338 18.87 8.00 -0.87
N SER A 339 19.09 9.29 -0.74
CA SER A 339 19.76 10.09 -1.77
C SER A 339 21.25 9.79 -1.93
N THR A 340 21.87 9.28 -0.88
CA THR A 340 23.29 8.90 -0.91
C THR A 340 23.57 7.74 -1.86
N GLU A 341 22.55 6.89 -2.10
CA GLU A 341 22.62 5.70 -2.94
C GLU A 341 22.00 5.89 -4.34
N THR A 342 21.59 7.11 -4.70
CA THR A 342 21.17 7.38 -6.08
C THR A 342 22.37 7.27 -7.03
N HIS A 343 22.23 6.47 -8.08
CA HIS A 343 23.25 6.30 -9.11
C HIS A 343 22.69 6.60 -10.50
N THR A 344 23.50 7.23 -11.35
CA THR A 344 23.15 7.44 -12.76
C THR A 344 24.33 7.04 -13.65
N ARG A 345 24.02 6.44 -14.80
CA ARG A 345 25.01 6.13 -15.82
C ARG A 345 24.41 6.33 -17.21
N THR A 346 25.01 7.20 -18.01
CA THR A 346 24.62 7.46 -19.39
C THR A 346 25.49 6.64 -20.34
N ALA A 347 24.86 6.05 -21.35
CA ALA A 347 25.50 5.33 -22.44
C ALA A 347 24.64 5.40 -23.71
N SER A 348 25.28 5.28 -24.88
CA SER A 348 24.53 5.10 -26.15
C SER A 348 24.08 3.64 -26.28
N LEU A 349 22.77 3.42 -26.35
CA LEU A 349 22.21 2.14 -26.78
C LEU A 349 22.29 2.04 -28.29
N LYS A 350 22.81 0.92 -28.80
CA LYS A 350 22.90 0.62 -30.22
C LYS A 350 21.71 -0.24 -30.62
N VAL A 351 20.78 0.34 -31.39
CA VAL A 351 19.62 -0.36 -31.92
C VAL A 351 19.92 -0.72 -33.38
N ASN A 352 20.01 -2.02 -33.67
CA ASN A 352 20.17 -2.49 -35.06
C ASN A 352 18.79 -2.51 -35.74
N LEU A 353 18.63 -1.64 -36.71
CA LEU A 353 17.36 -1.45 -37.46
C LEU A 353 17.00 -2.67 -38.32
N ASP A 354 17.99 -3.52 -38.71
CA ASP A 354 17.73 -4.76 -39.45
C ASP A 354 16.83 -5.75 -38.69
N HIS A 355 16.86 -5.68 -37.37
CA HIS A 355 15.99 -6.50 -36.52
C HIS A 355 14.57 -5.94 -36.32
N LEU A 356 14.29 -4.71 -36.84
CA LEU A 356 13.00 -4.04 -36.72
C LEU A 356 12.11 -4.20 -37.95
N LYS A 357 12.31 -5.25 -38.74
CA LYS A 357 11.56 -5.51 -39.98
C LYS A 357 10.02 -5.52 -39.85
N SER A 358 9.53 -5.86 -38.65
CA SER A 358 8.09 -5.83 -38.33
C SER A 358 7.55 -4.43 -38.07
N CYS A 359 8.38 -3.40 -37.97
CA CYS A 359 7.97 -2.04 -37.62
C CYS A 359 7.81 -1.13 -38.84
N ASN A 360 7.91 -1.66 -40.08
CA ASN A 360 7.88 -0.89 -41.35
C ASN A 360 8.84 0.31 -41.35
N ILE A 361 9.98 0.21 -40.65
CA ILE A 361 11.01 1.22 -40.70
C ILE A 361 11.81 0.96 -41.97
N ASP A 362 11.66 1.85 -42.97
CA ASP A 362 12.54 1.87 -44.15
C ASP A 362 13.89 2.46 -43.69
N ALA A 363 14.85 1.59 -43.46
CA ALA A 363 16.21 2.00 -43.04
C ALA A 363 16.96 2.73 -44.19
N GLY A 364 16.42 2.74 -45.41
CA GLY A 364 17.08 3.36 -46.56
C GLY A 364 18.49 2.82 -46.81
N SER A 365 19.34 3.61 -47.47
CA SER A 365 20.77 3.32 -47.64
C SER A 365 21.64 3.89 -46.53
N GLY A 366 21.05 4.30 -45.41
CA GLY A 366 21.74 4.89 -44.26
C GLY A 366 22.34 3.85 -43.28
N PRO A 367 22.92 4.30 -42.17
CA PRO A 367 23.45 3.39 -41.17
C PRO A 367 22.34 2.55 -40.58
N HIS A 368 22.48 1.23 -40.59
CA HIS A 368 21.54 0.28 -40.01
C HIS A 368 21.58 0.22 -38.46
N ILE A 369 22.36 1.09 -37.82
CA ILE A 369 22.47 1.20 -36.37
C ILE A 369 22.06 2.61 -35.96
N LEU A 370 21.02 2.68 -35.12
CA LEU A 370 20.61 3.89 -34.44
C LEU A 370 21.26 3.92 -33.06
N GLU A 371 21.98 4.98 -32.73
CA GLU A 371 22.50 5.21 -31.39
C GLU A 371 21.56 6.13 -30.62
N VAL A 372 21.04 5.65 -29.50
CA VAL A 372 20.12 6.39 -28.63
C VAL A 372 20.81 6.59 -27.29
N PRO A 373 21.09 7.85 -26.87
CA PRO A 373 21.59 8.12 -25.54
C PRO A 373 20.53 7.75 -24.48
N VAL A 374 20.95 6.99 -23.49
CA VAL A 374 20.08 6.54 -22.41
C VAL A 374 20.81 6.67 -21.09
N THR A 375 20.16 7.27 -20.11
CA THR A 375 20.61 7.27 -18.72
C THR A 375 19.84 6.24 -17.93
N GLN A 376 20.57 5.27 -17.37
CA GLN A 376 20.05 4.39 -16.34
C GLN A 376 20.20 5.06 -14.98
N ALA A 377 19.09 5.21 -14.27
CA ALA A 377 19.04 5.71 -12.90
C ALA A 377 18.63 4.60 -11.95
N VAL A 378 19.37 4.46 -10.83
CA VAL A 378 19.04 3.54 -9.73
C VAL A 378 18.71 4.37 -8.50
N ILE A 379 17.54 4.15 -7.93
CA ILE A 379 16.97 4.94 -6.83
C ILE A 379 16.48 3.98 -5.75
N TYR A 380 16.72 4.35 -4.51
CA TYR A 380 16.32 3.56 -3.34
C TYR A 380 15.24 4.32 -2.55
N GLY A 381 14.13 3.64 -2.28
CA GLY A 381 13.01 4.17 -1.50
C GLY A 381 12.66 3.24 -0.36
N TRP A 382 12.82 3.70 0.88
CA TRP A 382 12.41 3.01 2.08
C TRP A 382 10.94 3.25 2.40
N TYR A 383 10.28 2.27 3.01
CA TYR A 383 8.93 2.42 3.54
C TYR A 383 8.66 1.49 4.72
N ASP A 384 8.00 2.01 5.73
CA ASP A 384 7.39 1.19 6.76
C ASP A 384 6.11 0.57 6.18
N ASN A 385 6.13 -0.72 5.93
CA ASN A 385 5.03 -1.42 5.26
C ASN A 385 3.76 -1.54 6.10
N GLU A 386 3.76 -1.06 7.33
CA GLU A 386 2.61 -1.09 8.24
C GLU A 386 2.31 0.31 8.84
N LEU A 387 2.79 0.63 10.06
CA LEU A 387 2.35 1.80 10.84
C LEU A 387 2.68 3.14 10.20
N GLY A 388 3.96 3.40 9.93
CA GLY A 388 4.43 4.75 9.58
C GLY A 388 4.10 5.18 8.15
N SER A 389 4.00 4.23 7.22
CA SER A 389 3.66 4.51 5.83
C SER A 389 2.24 4.05 5.50
N TYR A 390 2.04 2.76 5.29
CA TYR A 390 0.82 2.27 4.66
C TYR A 390 -0.46 2.57 5.45
N THR A 391 -0.49 2.29 6.76
CA THR A 391 -1.71 2.55 7.55
C THR A 391 -1.92 4.03 7.82
N ASN A 392 -0.85 4.82 7.84
CA ASN A 392 -0.98 6.28 7.89
C ASN A 392 -1.66 6.80 6.62
N MET A 393 -1.16 6.41 5.42
CA MET A 393 -1.73 6.80 4.13
C MET A 393 -3.18 6.32 3.98
N LEU A 394 -3.46 5.07 4.39
CA LEU A 394 -4.81 4.52 4.45
C LEU A 394 -5.72 5.36 5.35
N GLY A 395 -5.20 5.81 6.50
CA GLY A 395 -5.94 6.64 7.46
C GLY A 395 -6.29 8.01 6.87
N ASP A 396 -5.34 8.69 6.24
CA ASP A 396 -5.56 9.99 5.61
C ASP A 396 -6.53 9.87 4.43
N LEU A 397 -6.38 8.84 3.58
CA LEU A 397 -7.32 8.57 2.49
C LEU A 397 -8.73 8.26 3.03
N THR A 398 -8.83 7.53 4.15
CA THR A 398 -10.11 7.25 4.79
C THR A 398 -10.81 8.53 5.26
N VAL A 399 -10.07 9.45 5.86
CA VAL A 399 -10.59 10.77 6.28
C VAL A 399 -10.99 11.60 5.06
N SER A 400 -10.14 11.68 4.04
CA SER A 400 -10.41 12.43 2.80
C SER A 400 -11.69 11.93 2.08
N VAL A 401 -11.89 10.62 2.02
CA VAL A 401 -13.14 10.04 1.47
C VAL A 401 -14.34 10.38 2.37
N ALA A 402 -14.18 10.28 3.69
CA ALA A 402 -15.22 10.56 4.65
C ALA A 402 -15.70 12.03 4.61
N GLU A 403 -14.78 12.99 4.46
CA GLU A 403 -15.09 14.42 4.31
C GLU A 403 -15.90 14.71 3.05
N ARG A 404 -15.72 13.92 1.99
CA ARG A 404 -16.45 14.05 0.72
C ARG A 404 -17.79 13.29 0.71
N MET A 405 -18.20 12.62 1.80
CA MET A 405 -19.48 11.87 1.93
C MET A 405 -20.63 12.76 2.46
N VAL A 406 -20.44 14.03 2.60
CA VAL A 406 -21.41 14.96 3.21
C VAL A 406 -22.57 15.28 2.25
#